data_ab34a205abc64dbdbd0d0b84a04af0dd
#
_entry.id   ab34a205abc64dbdbd0d0b84a04af0dd
#
_cell.length_a   1.000
_cell.length_b   1.000
_cell.length_c   1.000
_cell.angle_alpha   90.00
_cell.angle_beta   90.00
_cell.angle_gamma   90.00
#
_symmetry.space_group_name_H-M   'P 1'
#
loop_
_entity.id
_entity.type
_entity.pdbx_description
1 polymer ?
#
loop_
_entity_poly.entity_id
_entity_poly.type
_entity_poly.pdbx_seq_one_letter_code
_entity_poly.pdbx_strand_id
1 'polypeptide(L)'
;MRRRATLVVCAVLLSTACTSASALDSAPGAAPTAVSQTGAQPASGPPLWTGDLETGDLSQFQDGPWNDVGGTPPTVVTSPVRSGRYAVRLGLTGATDASDGICCGSRNELLPKFRDLKEGDDLYFGFSTYLADGFALHPEWQSITQFKQNFDGSPPLALYVEDAEYKVEGGFGHPSGQRQFNVPLGPVVTNQWVDWLWHVKFSADPQIGFVEVWQNGRLVLPRFAPPAGTLYPGTGDRAGSYVKTGPYRDPAVTTPATMYLDNWRISSAAAGGSG
;
A
#
# COMPACT_ATOMS: atom_id res chain seq x y z
N MET A 1 4.75 8.13 65.67
CA MET A 1 5.58 9.31 65.40
C MET A 1 4.99 10.08 64.20
N ARG A 2 4.41 11.24 64.46
CA ARG A 2 3.76 12.08 63.43
C ARG A 2 4.85 13.02 62.85
N ARG A 3 4.99 13.06 61.54
CA ARG A 3 5.78 14.11 60.86
C ARG A 3 4.86 15.05 60.09
N ARG A 4 4.93 16.33 60.42
CA ARG A 4 4.14 17.45 59.90
C ARG A 4 4.67 17.81 58.49
N ALA A 5 3.77 18.06 57.56
CA ALA A 5 4.04 18.70 56.30
C ALA A 5 4.01 20.23 56.45
N THR A 6 5.05 20.86 55.98
CA THR A 6 5.17 22.35 55.94
C THR A 6 4.74 22.83 54.55
N LEU A 7 3.71 23.67 54.54
CA LEU A 7 3.20 24.31 53.33
C LEU A 7 4.01 25.62 53.11
N VAL A 8 4.68 25.76 51.95
CA VAL A 8 5.31 27.02 51.55
C VAL A 8 4.41 27.67 50.50
N VAL A 9 3.89 28.84 50.85
CA VAL A 9 3.11 29.71 49.98
C VAL A 9 4.09 30.70 49.33
N CYS A 10 4.27 30.65 48.01
CA CYS A 10 4.95 31.69 47.24
C CYS A 10 3.93 32.63 46.64
N ALA A 11 3.95 33.89 47.10
CA ALA A 11 3.20 35.00 46.51
C ALA A 11 3.92 35.47 45.24
N VAL A 12 3.24 35.52 44.10
CA VAL A 12 3.73 36.12 42.86
C VAL A 12 3.08 37.52 42.72
N LEU A 13 3.93 38.53 42.74
CA LEU A 13 3.61 39.90 42.43
C LEU A 13 3.35 40.10 40.93
N LEU A 14 2.16 40.55 40.53
CA LEU A 14 1.88 41.03 39.19
C LEU A 14 2.41 42.43 38.99
N SER A 15 3.36 42.62 38.08
CA SER A 15 3.73 43.93 37.54
C SER A 15 3.10 44.07 36.13
N THR A 16 2.16 44.97 35.99
CA THR A 16 1.57 45.40 34.73
C THR A 16 2.52 46.36 34.01
N ALA A 17 3.05 45.94 32.89
CA ALA A 17 3.72 46.82 31.94
C ALA A 17 2.83 46.98 30.69
N CYS A 18 2.29 48.16 30.47
CA CYS A 18 1.66 48.58 29.22
C CYS A 18 2.73 48.80 28.18
N THR A 19 2.76 47.98 27.13
CA THR A 19 3.50 48.24 25.89
C THR A 19 2.50 48.36 24.73
N SER A 20 2.48 49.52 24.13
CA SER A 20 1.74 49.86 22.93
C SER A 20 2.20 49.01 21.75
N ALA A 21 1.31 48.16 21.23
CA ALA A 21 1.55 47.38 20.03
C ALA A 21 1.23 48.22 18.78
N SER A 22 2.24 48.51 17.98
CA SER A 22 2.06 49.05 16.63
C SER A 22 1.53 47.92 15.75
N ALA A 23 0.38 48.16 15.12
CA ALA A 23 -0.18 47.25 14.13
C ALA A 23 0.71 47.23 12.87
N LEU A 24 1.40 46.13 12.63
CA LEU A 24 1.98 45.82 11.32
C LEU A 24 0.88 45.16 10.50
N ASP A 25 0.51 45.82 9.43
CA ASP A 25 -0.41 45.39 8.39
C ASP A 25 0.19 44.15 7.70
N SER A 26 -0.25 42.96 8.06
CA SER A 26 0.15 41.72 7.43
C SER A 26 -0.74 41.49 6.22
N ALA A 27 -0.18 41.68 5.02
CA ALA A 27 -0.79 41.24 3.77
C ALA A 27 -1.15 39.76 3.85
N PRO A 28 -2.31 39.32 3.32
CA PRO A 28 -2.67 37.90 3.30
C PRO A 28 -1.68 37.13 2.44
N GLY A 29 -0.88 36.27 3.10
CA GLY A 29 -0.02 35.33 2.45
C GLY A 29 -0.83 34.43 1.50
N ALA A 30 -0.49 34.46 0.21
CA ALA A 30 -1.08 33.57 -0.76
C ALA A 30 -0.86 32.13 -0.30
N ALA A 31 -1.96 31.37 -0.14
CA ALA A 31 -1.91 29.93 0.07
C ALA A 31 -1.12 29.29 -1.07
N PRO A 32 -0.27 28.28 -0.79
CA PRO A 32 0.43 27.59 -1.86
C PRO A 32 -0.60 26.96 -2.79
N THR A 33 -0.63 27.44 -4.02
CA THR A 33 -1.46 26.87 -5.09
C THR A 33 -0.97 25.44 -5.28
N ALA A 34 -1.79 24.44 -4.90
CA ALA A 34 -1.55 23.06 -5.22
C ALA A 34 -1.48 22.94 -6.74
N VAL A 35 -0.28 22.74 -7.27
CA VAL A 35 -0.07 22.45 -8.69
C VAL A 35 -0.65 21.06 -8.91
N SER A 36 -1.89 21.00 -9.40
CA SER A 36 -2.48 19.77 -9.93
C SER A 36 -1.67 19.36 -11.16
N GLN A 37 -0.65 18.54 -10.96
CA GLN A 37 0.01 17.86 -12.06
C GLN A 37 -0.96 16.77 -12.57
N THR A 38 -1.80 17.13 -13.52
CA THR A 38 -2.52 16.19 -14.37
C THR A 38 -1.49 15.54 -15.32
N GLY A 39 -0.62 14.70 -14.77
CA GLY A 39 0.18 13.80 -15.59
C GLY A 39 -0.77 12.81 -16.25
N ALA A 40 -0.92 12.87 -17.57
CA ALA A 40 -1.69 11.86 -18.28
C ALA A 40 -1.16 10.47 -17.93
N GLN A 41 -2.07 9.54 -17.66
CA GLN A 41 -1.71 8.15 -17.40
C GLN A 41 -0.95 7.60 -18.63
N PRO A 42 0.26 7.05 -18.45
CA PRO A 42 1.03 6.56 -19.57
C PRO A 42 0.32 5.38 -20.25
N ALA A 43 0.44 5.28 -21.56
CA ALA A 43 -0.01 4.11 -22.30
C ALA A 43 0.88 2.92 -21.92
N SER A 44 0.31 1.91 -21.29
CA SER A 44 0.98 0.63 -21.09
C SER A 44 1.03 -0.16 -22.41
N GLY A 45 2.07 -0.93 -22.62
CA GLY A 45 2.16 -1.89 -23.74
C GLY A 45 1.09 -2.99 -23.63
N PRO A 46 1.07 -3.94 -24.58
CA PRO A 46 0.14 -5.07 -24.50
C PRO A 46 0.34 -5.84 -23.19
N PRO A 47 -0.72 -6.43 -22.63
CA PRO A 47 -0.61 -7.16 -21.39
C PRO A 47 0.26 -8.41 -21.56
N LEU A 48 1.16 -8.62 -20.63
CA LEU A 48 1.95 -9.85 -20.46
C LEU A 48 1.16 -10.89 -19.66
N TRP A 49 0.24 -10.43 -18.84
CA TRP A 49 -0.68 -11.25 -18.06
C TRP A 49 -1.94 -10.45 -17.69
N THR A 50 -3.08 -11.13 -17.62
CA THR A 50 -4.36 -10.58 -17.16
C THR A 50 -4.97 -11.47 -16.10
N GLY A 51 -5.57 -10.86 -15.09
CA GLY A 51 -6.37 -11.46 -14.03
C GLY A 51 -7.65 -10.66 -13.87
N ASP A 52 -8.36 -10.48 -14.99
CA ASP A 52 -9.61 -9.71 -15.08
C ASP A 52 -10.86 -10.49 -14.60
N LEU A 53 -10.64 -11.78 -14.22
CA LEU A 53 -11.67 -12.70 -13.73
C LEU A 53 -12.79 -13.03 -14.74
N GLU A 54 -12.70 -12.57 -15.98
CA GLU A 54 -13.72 -12.82 -17.01
C GLU A 54 -13.79 -14.29 -17.47
N THR A 55 -12.91 -15.14 -16.96
CA THR A 55 -13.06 -16.61 -17.02
C THR A 55 -14.20 -17.12 -16.14
N GLY A 56 -14.68 -16.32 -15.18
CA GLY A 56 -15.71 -16.71 -14.21
C GLY A 56 -15.19 -17.59 -13.07
N ASP A 57 -13.87 -17.76 -12.96
CA ASP A 57 -13.18 -18.55 -11.93
C ASP A 57 -11.83 -17.93 -11.56
N LEU A 58 -11.07 -18.59 -10.69
CA LEU A 58 -9.74 -18.16 -10.24
C LEU A 58 -8.60 -18.74 -11.07
N SER A 59 -8.86 -19.32 -12.24
CA SER A 59 -7.85 -20.01 -13.06
C SER A 59 -6.69 -19.14 -13.51
N GLN A 60 -6.86 -17.82 -13.51
CA GLN A 60 -5.81 -16.82 -13.81
C GLN A 60 -4.82 -16.64 -12.66
N PHE A 61 -5.16 -17.10 -11.45
CA PHE A 61 -4.32 -17.05 -10.26
C PHE A 61 -3.79 -18.45 -9.93
N GLN A 62 -2.76 -18.55 -9.07
CA GLN A 62 -2.24 -19.84 -8.61
C GLN A 62 -3.31 -20.61 -7.83
N ASP A 63 -3.19 -21.94 -7.78
CA ASP A 63 -4.18 -22.80 -7.15
C ASP A 63 -4.29 -22.52 -5.65
N GLY A 64 -5.50 -22.28 -5.21
CA GLY A 64 -5.86 -22.00 -3.82
C GLY A 64 -5.55 -20.58 -3.36
N PRO A 65 -6.22 -20.14 -2.29
CA PRO A 65 -5.87 -18.90 -1.61
C PRO A 65 -4.52 -19.07 -0.92
N TRP A 66 -3.61 -18.15 -1.20
CA TRP A 66 -2.32 -18.14 -0.52
C TRP A 66 -2.45 -17.59 0.90
N ASN A 67 -2.01 -18.36 1.90
CA ASN A 67 -1.97 -17.94 3.29
C ASN A 67 -3.34 -17.36 3.75
N ASP A 68 -4.41 -18.12 3.62
CA ASP A 68 -5.77 -17.72 4.01
C ASP A 68 -6.05 -17.77 5.52
N VAL A 69 -5.06 -17.47 6.34
CA VAL A 69 -5.17 -17.43 7.80
C VAL A 69 -6.25 -16.45 8.22
N GLY A 70 -7.32 -16.94 8.84
CA GLY A 70 -8.49 -16.13 9.21
C GLY A 70 -9.27 -15.57 8.02
N GLY A 71 -8.99 -16.06 6.81
CA GLY A 71 -9.71 -15.73 5.58
C GLY A 71 -10.93 -16.62 5.36
N THR A 72 -11.84 -16.13 4.53
CA THR A 72 -12.88 -16.97 3.89
C THR A 72 -12.41 -17.35 2.48
N PRO A 73 -12.77 -18.53 1.96
CA PRO A 73 -12.39 -18.88 0.58
C PRO A 73 -12.69 -17.74 -0.40
N PRO A 74 -11.75 -17.38 -1.27
CA PRO A 74 -12.01 -16.40 -2.32
C PRO A 74 -13.19 -16.82 -3.19
N THR A 75 -14.08 -15.90 -3.52
CA THR A 75 -15.30 -16.18 -4.25
C THR A 75 -15.44 -15.22 -5.43
N VAL A 76 -15.57 -15.77 -6.63
CA VAL A 76 -15.92 -14.98 -7.82
C VAL A 76 -17.39 -14.54 -7.71
N VAL A 77 -17.62 -13.25 -7.90
CA VAL A 77 -18.90 -12.59 -7.71
C VAL A 77 -19.28 -11.78 -8.96
N THR A 78 -20.57 -11.49 -9.09
CA THR A 78 -21.11 -10.63 -10.15
C THR A 78 -21.54 -9.26 -9.66
N SER A 79 -21.30 -8.96 -8.38
CA SER A 79 -21.55 -7.64 -7.76
C SER A 79 -20.81 -7.55 -6.40
N PRO A 80 -20.12 -6.44 -6.10
CA PRO A 80 -19.80 -5.36 -7.04
C PRO A 80 -18.75 -5.81 -8.06
N VAL A 81 -18.79 -5.30 -9.27
CA VAL A 81 -17.77 -5.48 -10.31
C VAL A 81 -17.28 -4.11 -10.77
N ARG A 82 -16.01 -4.01 -11.15
CA ARG A 82 -15.45 -2.76 -11.70
C ARG A 82 -15.70 -2.66 -13.19
N SER A 83 -15.54 -3.77 -13.90
CA SER A 83 -15.86 -3.90 -15.33
C SER A 83 -16.23 -5.34 -15.67
N GLY A 84 -16.74 -5.57 -16.87
CA GLY A 84 -17.12 -6.91 -17.29
C GLY A 84 -18.23 -7.52 -16.46
N ARG A 85 -18.08 -8.78 -16.08
CA ARG A 85 -19.10 -9.57 -15.39
C ARG A 85 -18.70 -10.05 -14.01
N TYR A 86 -17.40 -10.11 -13.71
CA TYR A 86 -16.89 -10.80 -12.55
C TYR A 86 -15.86 -9.97 -11.80
N ALA A 87 -15.82 -10.14 -10.49
CA ALA A 87 -14.78 -9.69 -9.58
C ALA A 87 -14.51 -10.80 -8.56
N VAL A 88 -13.44 -10.72 -7.79
CA VAL A 88 -13.22 -11.62 -6.66
C VAL A 88 -13.50 -10.93 -5.34
N ARG A 89 -14.21 -11.62 -4.46
CA ARG A 89 -14.42 -11.25 -3.07
C ARG A 89 -13.41 -11.98 -2.19
N LEU A 90 -12.69 -11.22 -1.37
CA LEU A 90 -11.73 -11.68 -0.36
C LEU A 90 -12.21 -11.22 1.02
N GLY A 91 -12.49 -12.15 1.92
CA GLY A 91 -13.00 -11.84 3.24
C GLY A 91 -12.01 -12.25 4.33
N LEU A 92 -11.96 -11.46 5.41
CA LEU A 92 -11.28 -11.79 6.66
C LEU A 92 -12.33 -11.85 7.78
N THR A 93 -12.28 -12.89 8.60
CA THR A 93 -13.24 -13.12 9.70
C THR A 93 -12.92 -12.33 10.96
N GLY A 94 -11.70 -11.78 11.05
CA GLY A 94 -11.20 -11.15 12.27
C GLY A 94 -10.50 -12.12 13.22
N ALA A 95 -10.60 -13.42 12.99
CA ALA A 95 -9.81 -14.39 13.73
C ALA A 95 -8.34 -14.31 13.31
N THR A 96 -7.46 -14.20 14.30
CA THR A 96 -6.02 -14.36 14.11
C THR A 96 -5.66 -15.71 14.72
N ASP A 97 -5.37 -16.69 13.88
CA ASP A 97 -4.85 -17.95 14.40
C ASP A 97 -3.31 -17.90 14.31
N ALA A 98 -2.68 -17.59 15.44
CA ALA A 98 -1.24 -17.70 15.58
C ALA A 98 -0.78 -19.14 15.85
N SER A 99 -1.72 -20.10 15.92
CA SER A 99 -1.45 -21.48 16.30
C SER A 99 -0.77 -22.30 15.21
N ASP A 100 -0.85 -21.87 13.96
CA ASP A 100 -0.21 -22.54 12.81
C ASP A 100 1.27 -22.18 12.61
N GLY A 101 1.82 -21.31 13.46
CA GLY A 101 3.21 -20.87 13.38
C GLY A 101 3.50 -19.91 12.22
N ILE A 102 2.47 -19.48 11.47
CA ILE A 102 2.60 -18.44 10.46
C ILE A 102 2.57 -17.09 11.18
N CYS A 103 3.70 -16.41 11.17
CA CYS A 103 3.83 -15.07 11.74
C CYS A 103 2.76 -14.12 11.17
N CYS A 104 2.12 -13.37 12.07
CA CYS A 104 1.59 -12.04 11.79
C CYS A 104 0.22 -11.97 11.10
N GLY A 105 -0.85 -12.02 11.84
CA GLY A 105 -2.16 -11.51 11.44
C GLY A 105 -2.92 -12.28 10.35
N SER A 106 -4.16 -11.91 10.17
CA SER A 106 -5.06 -12.56 9.20
C SER A 106 -4.76 -12.10 7.77
N ARG A 107 -4.93 -13.03 6.82
CA ARG A 107 -4.67 -12.77 5.40
C ARG A 107 -5.54 -13.62 4.49
N ASN A 108 -5.81 -13.07 3.31
CA ASN A 108 -6.48 -13.74 2.22
C ASN A 108 -5.94 -13.16 0.91
N GLU A 109 -4.88 -13.77 0.39
CA GLU A 109 -4.12 -13.24 -0.73
C GLU A 109 -4.13 -14.19 -1.92
N LEU A 110 -4.22 -13.65 -3.11
CA LEU A 110 -4.08 -14.36 -4.38
C LEU A 110 -2.71 -14.08 -5.00
N LEU A 111 -2.20 -15.04 -5.75
CA LEU A 111 -0.98 -14.89 -6.53
C LEU A 111 -1.29 -14.97 -8.02
N PRO A 112 -0.97 -13.93 -8.80
CA PRO A 112 -1.02 -14.00 -10.26
C PRO A 112 -0.22 -15.18 -10.80
N LYS A 113 -0.74 -15.90 -11.81
CA LYS A 113 0.05 -16.87 -12.58
C LYS A 113 1.03 -16.15 -13.50
N PHE A 114 1.94 -15.42 -12.90
CA PHE A 114 2.98 -14.66 -13.57
C PHE A 114 4.35 -15.07 -13.03
N ARG A 115 5.38 -14.86 -13.83
CA ARG A 115 6.77 -15.17 -13.45
C ARG A 115 7.26 -14.25 -12.33
N ASP A 116 8.32 -14.63 -11.65
CA ASP A 116 9.02 -13.75 -10.73
C ASP A 116 9.52 -12.47 -11.41
N LEU A 117 9.46 -11.41 -10.65
CA LEU A 117 9.98 -10.10 -10.99
C LEU A 117 11.48 -10.09 -10.72
N LYS A 118 12.26 -9.61 -11.68
CA LYS A 118 13.73 -9.70 -11.66
C LYS A 118 14.38 -8.35 -11.82
N GLU A 119 15.66 -8.31 -11.49
CA GLU A 119 16.52 -7.15 -11.76
C GLU A 119 16.41 -6.71 -13.22
N GLY A 120 16.15 -5.42 -13.41
CA GLY A 120 16.00 -4.81 -14.73
C GLY A 120 14.58 -4.85 -15.30
N ASP A 121 13.63 -5.58 -14.72
CA ASP A 121 12.22 -5.53 -15.17
C ASP A 121 11.68 -4.10 -15.07
N ASP A 122 10.89 -3.71 -16.08
CA ASP A 122 10.28 -2.38 -16.21
C ASP A 122 8.83 -2.59 -16.62
N LEU A 123 7.92 -2.55 -15.62
CA LEU A 123 6.58 -3.09 -15.74
C LEU A 123 5.53 -2.13 -15.19
N TYR A 124 4.35 -2.20 -15.80
CA TYR A 124 3.13 -1.60 -15.30
C TYR A 124 2.21 -2.64 -14.69
N PHE A 125 1.65 -2.32 -13.53
CA PHE A 125 0.65 -3.12 -12.81
C PHE A 125 -0.63 -2.31 -12.69
N GLY A 126 -1.66 -2.72 -13.42
CA GLY A 126 -3.00 -2.13 -13.31
C GLY A 126 -3.90 -3.05 -12.52
N PHE A 127 -4.67 -2.52 -11.57
CA PHE A 127 -5.66 -3.28 -10.81
C PHE A 127 -6.69 -2.34 -10.17
N SER A 128 -7.84 -2.89 -9.82
CA SER A 128 -8.89 -2.16 -9.13
C SER A 128 -9.21 -2.81 -7.79
N THR A 129 -9.37 -1.99 -6.75
CA THR A 129 -9.72 -2.43 -5.40
C THR A 129 -11.01 -1.78 -4.93
N TYR A 130 -11.81 -2.52 -4.16
CA TYR A 130 -12.99 -2.02 -3.49
C TYR A 130 -12.96 -2.49 -2.04
N LEU A 131 -12.77 -1.58 -1.13
CA LEU A 131 -12.85 -1.83 0.30
C LEU A 131 -14.32 -1.66 0.72
N ALA A 132 -14.95 -2.76 1.15
CA ALA A 132 -16.36 -2.74 1.52
C ALA A 132 -16.61 -1.93 2.79
N ASP A 133 -17.88 -1.63 3.04
CA ASP A 133 -18.31 -1.01 4.28
C ASP A 133 -17.84 -1.80 5.50
N GLY A 134 -17.40 -1.10 6.53
CA GLY A 134 -16.82 -1.71 7.74
C GLY A 134 -15.36 -2.17 7.59
N PHE A 135 -14.70 -1.93 6.44
CA PHE A 135 -13.25 -2.11 6.37
C PHE A 135 -12.57 -1.21 7.41
N ALA A 136 -11.80 -1.82 8.33
CA ALA A 136 -11.22 -1.09 9.45
C ALA A 136 -10.16 -0.08 8.96
N LEU A 137 -10.39 1.20 9.23
CA LEU A 137 -9.39 2.27 9.05
C LEU A 137 -8.54 2.38 10.32
N HIS A 138 -7.72 1.36 10.55
CA HIS A 138 -6.94 1.17 11.77
C HIS A 138 -5.57 1.86 11.67
N PRO A 139 -4.97 2.32 12.79
CA PRO A 139 -3.61 2.84 12.77
C PRO A 139 -2.54 1.79 12.44
N GLU A 140 -2.83 0.50 12.68
CA GLU A 140 -1.91 -0.58 12.31
C GLU A 140 -2.03 -0.92 10.82
N TRP A 141 -0.95 -1.47 10.28
CA TRP A 141 -0.79 -1.76 8.87
C TRP A 141 -1.76 -2.82 8.33
N GLN A 142 -2.23 -2.61 7.12
CA GLN A 142 -3.03 -3.55 6.33
C GLN A 142 -2.55 -3.50 4.87
N SER A 143 -1.89 -4.56 4.43
CA SER A 143 -1.43 -4.68 3.04
C SER A 143 -2.58 -5.03 2.12
N ILE A 144 -2.57 -4.45 0.91
CA ILE A 144 -3.52 -4.74 -0.17
C ILE A 144 -2.82 -5.46 -1.32
N THR A 145 -1.59 -5.07 -1.63
CA THR A 145 -0.78 -5.66 -2.69
C THR A 145 0.69 -5.58 -2.30
N GLN A 146 1.43 -6.67 -2.50
CA GLN A 146 2.84 -6.78 -2.15
C GLN A 146 3.66 -7.25 -3.35
N PHE A 147 4.81 -6.64 -3.56
CA PHE A 147 5.90 -7.18 -4.37
C PHE A 147 6.87 -7.89 -3.43
N LYS A 148 6.54 -9.15 -3.10
CA LYS A 148 7.17 -9.90 -2.02
C LYS A 148 8.42 -10.62 -2.50
N GLN A 149 9.54 -10.44 -1.81
CA GLN A 149 10.77 -11.20 -2.08
C GLN A 149 10.58 -12.71 -1.80
N ASN A 150 11.40 -13.55 -2.46
CA ASN A 150 11.35 -15.01 -2.33
C ASN A 150 11.99 -15.55 -1.03
N PHE A 151 11.99 -14.76 0.05
CA PHE A 151 12.46 -15.17 1.37
C PHE A 151 11.67 -14.45 2.48
N ASP A 152 11.92 -14.81 3.73
CA ASP A 152 11.20 -14.28 4.90
C ASP A 152 11.42 -12.77 5.09
N GLY A 153 10.52 -12.14 5.83
CA GLY A 153 10.55 -10.72 6.15
C GLY A 153 9.55 -9.88 5.36
N SER A 154 9.47 -8.58 5.65
CA SER A 154 8.59 -7.63 5.01
C SER A 154 9.02 -7.34 3.56
N PRO A 155 8.07 -7.03 2.66
CA PRO A 155 8.36 -6.81 1.24
C PRO A 155 9.24 -5.58 0.99
N PRO A 156 9.99 -5.55 -0.15
CA PRO A 156 10.66 -4.33 -0.59
C PRO A 156 9.69 -3.21 -0.97
N LEU A 157 8.47 -3.56 -1.43
CA LEU A 157 7.49 -2.60 -1.92
C LEU A 157 6.08 -3.17 -1.77
N ALA A 158 5.15 -2.39 -1.23
CA ALA A 158 3.75 -2.77 -1.11
C ALA A 158 2.82 -1.55 -1.02
N LEU A 159 1.53 -1.78 -1.33
CA LEU A 159 0.43 -0.86 -1.06
C LEU A 159 -0.20 -1.23 0.28
N TYR A 160 -0.25 -0.27 1.19
CA TYR A 160 -0.86 -0.40 2.51
C TYR A 160 -2.03 0.53 2.73
N VAL A 161 -2.88 0.16 3.69
CA VAL A 161 -3.80 1.03 4.40
C VAL A 161 -3.32 1.10 5.84
N GLU A 162 -3.07 2.29 6.34
CA GLU A 162 -2.65 2.59 7.70
C GLU A 162 -3.08 4.02 8.05
N ASP A 163 -3.55 4.28 9.26
CA ASP A 163 -4.04 5.60 9.68
C ASP A 163 -5.10 6.22 8.75
N ALA A 164 -5.96 5.41 8.15
CA ALA A 164 -6.95 5.84 7.16
C ALA A 164 -6.35 6.45 5.88
N GLU A 165 -5.08 6.17 5.59
CA GLU A 165 -4.39 6.58 4.37
C GLU A 165 -3.92 5.38 3.55
N TYR A 166 -3.94 5.53 2.23
CA TYR A 166 -3.17 4.65 1.34
C TYR A 166 -1.70 5.07 1.39
N LYS A 167 -0.80 4.09 1.46
CA LYS A 167 0.63 4.33 1.55
C LYS A 167 1.41 3.37 0.67
N VAL A 168 2.51 3.84 0.10
CA VAL A 168 3.55 2.98 -0.47
C VAL A 168 4.61 2.78 0.57
N GLU A 169 4.85 1.55 0.97
CA GLU A 169 5.81 1.21 2.01
C GLU A 169 6.73 0.07 1.61
N GLY A 170 7.84 -0.04 2.30
CA GLY A 170 8.78 -1.14 2.17
C GLY A 170 10.07 -0.95 2.94
N GLY A 171 11.03 -1.81 2.66
CA GLY A 171 12.39 -1.69 3.21
C GLY A 171 12.61 -2.25 4.62
N PHE A 172 11.56 -2.67 5.33
CA PHE A 172 11.68 -3.22 6.69
C PHE A 172 12.45 -4.55 6.74
N GLY A 173 12.31 -5.38 5.70
CA GLY A 173 12.98 -6.68 5.58
C GLY A 173 14.29 -6.66 4.79
N HIS A 174 14.89 -5.50 4.57
CA HIS A 174 16.10 -5.41 3.77
C HIS A 174 17.27 -6.15 4.44
N PRO A 175 17.97 -7.06 3.73
CA PRO A 175 18.99 -7.94 4.33
C PRO A 175 20.24 -7.20 4.86
N SER A 176 20.49 -5.98 4.42
CA SER A 176 21.60 -5.14 4.92
C SER A 176 21.20 -4.22 6.08
N GLY A 177 20.09 -4.49 6.76
CA GLY A 177 19.53 -3.65 7.81
C GLY A 177 18.35 -2.81 7.35
N GLN A 178 17.71 -2.14 8.28
CA GLN A 178 16.48 -1.39 8.02
C GLN A 178 16.72 -0.23 7.05
N ARG A 179 15.94 -0.20 5.97
CA ARG A 179 15.89 0.86 4.96
C ARG A 179 14.44 1.22 4.65
N GLN A 180 13.63 1.27 5.70
CA GLN A 180 12.20 1.50 5.59
C GLN A 180 11.89 2.87 5.01
N PHE A 181 10.78 2.92 4.32
CA PHE A 181 10.15 4.13 3.83
C PHE A 181 8.63 3.97 3.91
N ASN A 182 7.95 5.09 4.03
CA ASN A 182 6.50 5.19 4.10
C ASN A 182 6.09 6.49 3.38
N VAL A 183 5.37 6.37 2.29
CA VAL A 183 4.98 7.51 1.45
C VAL A 183 3.45 7.55 1.34
N PRO A 184 2.78 8.55 1.90
CA PRO A 184 1.32 8.68 1.81
C PRO A 184 0.89 9.00 0.37
N LEU A 185 -0.22 8.35 -0.05
CA LEU A 185 -0.87 8.57 -1.35
C LEU A 185 -2.17 9.37 -1.22
N GLY A 186 -2.70 9.47 0.00
CA GLY A 186 -3.93 10.16 0.31
C GLY A 186 -4.96 9.28 1.03
N PRO A 187 -6.13 9.85 1.37
CA PRO A 187 -7.12 9.20 2.20
C PRO A 187 -7.71 7.94 1.57
N VAL A 188 -7.96 6.95 2.41
CA VAL A 188 -8.69 5.74 2.03
C VAL A 188 -10.15 6.09 1.78
N VAL A 189 -10.70 5.47 0.73
CA VAL A 189 -12.12 5.52 0.43
C VAL A 189 -12.70 4.10 0.47
N THR A 190 -13.89 3.97 1.06
CA THR A 190 -14.63 2.71 1.14
C THR A 190 -15.88 2.77 0.26
N ASN A 191 -16.49 1.63 -0.02
CA ASN A 191 -17.72 1.50 -0.80
C ASN A 191 -17.64 2.06 -2.23
N GLN A 192 -16.46 2.11 -2.79
CA GLN A 192 -16.23 2.50 -4.17
C GLN A 192 -14.98 1.85 -4.74
N TRP A 193 -14.95 1.69 -6.04
CA TRP A 193 -13.79 1.20 -6.75
C TRP A 193 -12.71 2.28 -6.81
N VAL A 194 -11.47 1.85 -6.58
CA VAL A 194 -10.24 2.64 -6.76
C VAL A 194 -9.39 1.94 -7.80
N ASP A 195 -9.09 2.63 -8.87
CA ASP A 195 -8.22 2.14 -9.94
C ASP A 195 -6.78 2.54 -9.65
N TRP A 196 -5.89 1.58 -9.71
CA TRP A 196 -4.46 1.75 -9.51
C TRP A 196 -3.71 1.46 -10.80
N LEU A 197 -2.70 2.27 -11.08
CA LEU A 197 -1.65 1.94 -12.03
C LEU A 197 -0.31 2.22 -11.37
N TRP A 198 0.51 1.20 -11.29
CA TRP A 198 1.87 1.29 -10.78
C TRP A 198 2.86 1.07 -11.91
N HIS A 199 3.82 1.96 -12.06
CA HIS A 199 4.98 1.78 -12.91
C HIS A 199 6.18 1.49 -12.02
N VAL A 200 6.76 0.31 -12.16
CA VAL A 200 7.88 -0.11 -11.32
C VAL A 200 9.05 -0.55 -12.18
N LYS A 201 10.18 0.12 -11.98
CA LYS A 201 11.49 -0.34 -12.41
C LYS A 201 12.09 -1.17 -11.28
N PHE A 202 12.25 -2.47 -11.51
CA PHE A 202 12.77 -3.38 -10.48
C PHE A 202 14.29 -3.37 -10.46
N SER A 203 14.86 -3.00 -9.31
CA SER A 203 16.30 -3.06 -9.05
C SER A 203 16.59 -3.09 -7.55
N ALA A 204 17.63 -3.84 -7.19
CA ALA A 204 18.20 -3.78 -5.85
C ALA A 204 19.07 -2.52 -5.63
N ASP A 205 19.44 -1.84 -6.71
CA ASP A 205 20.12 -0.54 -6.65
C ASP A 205 19.09 0.59 -6.53
N PRO A 206 19.07 1.35 -5.42
CA PRO A 206 18.15 2.46 -5.23
C PRO A 206 18.39 3.65 -6.19
N GLN A 207 19.50 3.66 -6.93
CA GLN A 207 19.73 4.65 -7.98
C GLN A 207 19.06 4.28 -9.31
N ILE A 208 18.66 3.01 -9.47
CA ILE A 208 18.04 2.47 -10.69
C ILE A 208 16.56 2.19 -10.46
N GLY A 209 16.21 1.55 -9.33
CA GLY A 209 14.84 1.19 -8.98
C GLY A 209 13.98 2.41 -8.68
N PHE A 210 12.75 2.42 -9.20
CA PHE A 210 11.77 3.44 -8.87
C PHE A 210 10.34 2.91 -8.92
N VAL A 211 9.43 3.65 -8.34
CA VAL A 211 7.98 3.45 -8.44
C VAL A 211 7.28 4.78 -8.73
N GLU A 212 6.28 4.73 -9.59
CA GLU A 212 5.31 5.80 -9.87
C GLU A 212 3.92 5.24 -9.67
N VAL A 213 2.99 6.01 -9.08
CA VAL A 213 1.63 5.52 -8.80
C VAL A 213 0.58 6.51 -9.28
N TRP A 214 -0.39 6.00 -10.02
CA TRP A 214 -1.63 6.70 -10.37
C TRP A 214 -2.79 6.06 -9.62
N GLN A 215 -3.66 6.89 -9.08
CA GLN A 215 -4.93 6.53 -8.46
C GLN A 215 -6.06 7.19 -9.24
N ASN A 216 -7.00 6.42 -9.75
CA ASN A 216 -8.11 6.91 -10.57
C ASN A 216 -7.63 7.84 -11.72
N GLY A 217 -6.55 7.46 -12.38
CA GLY A 217 -5.94 8.23 -13.49
C GLY A 217 -5.11 9.45 -13.09
N ARG A 218 -5.08 9.83 -11.81
CA ARG A 218 -4.28 10.94 -11.29
C ARG A 218 -2.94 10.44 -10.75
N LEU A 219 -1.83 11.04 -11.14
CA LEU A 219 -0.52 10.78 -10.56
C LEU A 219 -0.51 11.22 -9.09
N VAL A 220 -0.44 10.24 -8.16
CA VAL A 220 -0.41 10.49 -6.72
C VAL A 220 0.99 10.29 -6.13
N LEU A 221 1.83 9.50 -6.77
CA LEU A 221 3.25 9.38 -6.46
C LEU A 221 4.06 9.58 -7.73
N PRO A 222 4.66 10.76 -7.93
CA PRO A 222 5.69 10.96 -8.97
C PRO A 222 6.88 10.04 -8.71
N ARG A 223 7.73 9.86 -9.71
CA ARG A 223 8.90 8.96 -9.63
C ARG A 223 9.62 9.06 -8.29
N PHE A 224 9.51 8.00 -7.52
CA PHE A 224 10.11 7.82 -6.21
C PHE A 224 11.11 6.67 -6.26
N ALA A 225 12.34 6.92 -5.81
CA ALA A 225 13.39 5.90 -5.68
C ALA A 225 13.44 5.43 -4.22
N PRO A 226 12.94 4.23 -3.90
CA PRO A 226 12.98 3.72 -2.54
C PRO A 226 14.41 3.54 -2.04
N PRO A 227 14.74 3.93 -0.81
CA PRO A 227 16.09 3.77 -0.25
C PRO A 227 16.53 2.31 -0.12
N ALA A 228 15.57 1.38 -0.14
CA ALA A 228 15.80 -0.07 -0.13
C ALA A 228 15.96 -0.68 -1.54
N GLY A 229 15.83 0.11 -2.62
CA GLY A 229 15.52 -0.40 -3.93
C GLY A 229 14.07 -0.90 -4.04
N THR A 230 13.68 -1.38 -5.21
CA THR A 230 12.38 -2.01 -5.49
C THR A 230 12.46 -3.54 -5.47
N LEU A 231 13.68 -4.09 -5.36
CA LEU A 231 14.00 -5.47 -5.04
C LEU A 231 14.97 -5.50 -3.86
N TYR A 232 15.00 -6.63 -3.14
CA TYR A 232 16.11 -6.87 -2.22
C TYR A 232 17.24 -7.62 -2.94
N PRO A 233 18.49 -7.36 -2.55
CA PRO A 233 19.61 -8.09 -3.11
C PRO A 233 19.50 -9.58 -2.76
N GLY A 234 19.72 -10.44 -3.75
CA GLY A 234 19.69 -11.89 -3.61
C GLY A 234 20.28 -12.57 -4.81
N THR A 235 20.60 -13.86 -4.67
CA THR A 235 21.11 -14.73 -5.75
C THR A 235 20.36 -16.06 -5.73
N GLY A 236 20.30 -16.73 -6.87
CA GLY A 236 19.59 -18.01 -7.00
C GLY A 236 18.11 -17.86 -6.66
N ASP A 237 17.58 -18.76 -5.85
CA ASP A 237 16.16 -18.78 -5.44
C ASP A 237 15.76 -17.58 -4.56
N ARG A 238 16.73 -16.82 -4.07
CA ARG A 238 16.49 -15.58 -3.31
C ARG A 238 16.48 -14.32 -4.18
N ALA A 239 16.77 -14.46 -5.47
CA ALA A 239 16.70 -13.34 -6.40
C ALA A 239 15.25 -13.12 -6.84
N GLY A 240 14.84 -11.86 -6.86
CA GLY A 240 13.53 -11.48 -7.37
C GLY A 240 12.43 -11.37 -6.32
N SER A 241 11.25 -11.05 -6.82
CA SER A 241 10.02 -10.90 -6.07
C SER A 241 8.86 -11.50 -6.85
N TYR A 242 7.76 -11.79 -6.16
CA TYR A 242 6.49 -12.19 -6.76
C TYR A 242 5.37 -11.27 -6.26
N VAL A 243 4.25 -11.26 -6.98
CA VAL A 243 3.10 -10.43 -6.60
C VAL A 243 2.16 -11.22 -5.72
N LYS A 244 1.71 -10.60 -4.63
CA LYS A 244 0.57 -11.03 -3.82
C LYS A 244 -0.45 -9.90 -3.79
N THR A 245 -1.73 -10.24 -3.88
CA THR A 245 -2.82 -9.25 -3.85
C THR A 245 -3.97 -9.77 -3.02
N GLY A 246 -4.51 -8.92 -2.16
CA GLY A 246 -5.54 -9.24 -1.19
C GLY A 246 -5.18 -8.75 0.21
N PRO A 247 -6.15 -8.75 1.14
CA PRO A 247 -5.94 -8.19 2.47
C PRO A 247 -5.01 -9.09 3.31
N TYR A 248 -3.97 -8.49 3.85
CA TYR A 248 -3.09 -9.03 4.88
C TYR A 248 -2.79 -7.95 5.89
N ARG A 249 -2.94 -8.21 7.19
CA ARG A 249 -2.94 -7.16 8.20
C ARG A 249 -2.28 -7.55 9.50
N ASP A 250 -1.97 -6.54 10.29
CA ASP A 250 -1.48 -6.68 11.64
C ASP A 250 -2.45 -7.50 12.51
N PRO A 251 -1.96 -8.37 13.42
CA PRO A 251 -2.81 -9.16 14.30
C PRO A 251 -3.67 -8.32 15.26
N ALA A 252 -3.34 -7.07 15.51
CA ALA A 252 -4.17 -6.16 16.31
C ALA A 252 -5.47 -5.75 15.58
N VAL A 253 -5.51 -5.88 14.24
CA VAL A 253 -6.70 -5.55 13.45
C VAL A 253 -7.62 -6.78 13.38
N THR A 254 -8.56 -6.88 14.31
CA THR A 254 -9.45 -8.05 14.46
C THR A 254 -10.86 -7.85 13.86
N THR A 255 -11.19 -6.66 13.36
CA THR A 255 -12.50 -6.39 12.74
C THR A 255 -12.66 -7.22 11.46
N PRO A 256 -13.78 -7.94 11.26
CA PRO A 256 -14.05 -8.58 9.98
C PRO A 256 -13.95 -7.58 8.82
N ALA A 257 -13.42 -8.00 7.69
CA ALA A 257 -13.22 -7.13 6.53
C ALA A 257 -13.58 -7.86 5.24
N THR A 258 -14.02 -7.10 4.26
CA THR A 258 -14.24 -7.58 2.90
C THR A 258 -13.59 -6.62 1.93
N MET A 259 -12.84 -7.18 0.99
CA MET A 259 -12.24 -6.47 -0.13
C MET A 259 -12.63 -7.18 -1.42
N TYR A 260 -12.79 -6.41 -2.50
CA TYR A 260 -12.94 -6.95 -3.85
C TYR A 260 -11.79 -6.50 -4.72
N LEU A 261 -11.39 -7.37 -5.64
CA LEU A 261 -10.37 -7.11 -6.66
C LEU A 261 -10.95 -7.37 -8.05
N ASP A 262 -10.50 -6.57 -9.00
CA ASP A 262 -10.87 -6.69 -10.41
C ASP A 262 -9.78 -6.07 -11.30
N ASN A 263 -9.85 -6.32 -12.61
CA ASN A 263 -9.04 -5.67 -13.65
C ASN A 263 -7.52 -5.81 -13.50
N TRP A 264 -7.04 -6.88 -12.91
CA TRP A 264 -5.60 -7.11 -12.81
C TRP A 264 -4.96 -7.31 -14.18
N ARG A 265 -3.87 -6.59 -14.41
CA ARG A 265 -3.03 -6.72 -15.61
C ARG A 265 -1.58 -6.36 -15.30
N ILE A 266 -0.67 -7.06 -15.94
CA ILE A 266 0.76 -6.75 -15.95
C ILE A 266 1.16 -6.49 -17.40
N SER A 267 1.81 -5.36 -17.67
CA SER A 267 2.24 -4.97 -19.01
C SER A 267 3.71 -4.54 -18.98
N SER A 268 4.41 -4.65 -20.09
CA SER A 268 5.70 -3.99 -20.24
C SER A 268 5.52 -2.48 -20.30
N ALA A 269 6.55 -1.73 -19.89
CA ALA A 269 6.67 -0.35 -20.30
C ALA A 269 6.61 -0.30 -21.83
N ALA A 270 5.80 0.61 -22.40
CA ALA A 270 5.84 0.82 -23.85
C ALA A 270 7.29 1.11 -24.22
N ALA A 271 7.83 0.35 -25.17
CA ALA A 271 9.16 0.65 -25.69
C ALA A 271 9.15 2.13 -26.08
N GLY A 272 9.91 2.94 -25.35
CA GLY A 272 9.94 4.37 -25.55
C GLY A 272 10.21 4.63 -27.02
N GLY A 273 9.23 5.24 -27.70
CA GLY A 273 9.50 5.83 -28.99
C GLY A 273 10.59 6.86 -28.75
N SER A 274 11.81 6.55 -29.19
CA SER A 274 12.87 7.53 -29.32
C SER A 274 12.36 8.62 -30.28
N GLY A 275 11.83 9.70 -29.69
CA GLY A 275 11.55 10.94 -30.38
C GLY A 275 12.75 11.85 -30.33
#